data_d3dc3b3cb4a366db3c05f64f17478e9c
#
_entry.id   d3dc3b3cb4a366db3c05f64f17478e9c
#
_cell.length_a   1.000
_cell.length_b   1.000
_cell.length_c   1.000
_cell.angle_alpha   90.00
_cell.angle_beta   90.00
_cell.angle_gamma   90.00
#
_symmetry.space_group_name_H-M   'P 1'
#
loop_
_entity.id
_entity.type
_entity.pdbx_description
1 polymer ?
#
loop_
_entity_poly.entity_id
_entity_poly.type
_entity_poly.pdbx_seq_one_letter_code
_entity_poly.pdbx_strand_id
1 'polypeptide(L)'
;PHPSPNTPQPHATNPNPHPPGHGVYGYKSLALRLMDPQYRCSVTLLDDFGPATLPEADHATALLLQLPTAYPDLHLDAVVGDAAYGYDRPLHVIYHHLHARRLIDQRAHACDREQLGWVHRGYDDRGRPVCAFGYRFTANGFDAARQRSKWFCGQVCLRPDSRPAVTLPDVVYPPPECPFCETALAPYGELRNVGETFPDGTLRLVRDAPVGGAVWKAYYPRARNAVEARNAVFQRWGLKRLPYYGLPRNRALVALTDTWDTLTTLVRLCREASAATGN
;
A
#
# COMPACT_ATOMS: atom_id res chain seq x y z
N PRO A 1 33.24 6.28 -23.15
CA PRO A 1 31.84 5.94 -23.24
C PRO A 1 31.34 5.71 -21.85
N HIS A 2 30.55 6.68 -21.33
CA HIS A 2 29.91 6.54 -20.04
C HIS A 2 28.78 5.52 -20.18
N PRO A 3 28.62 4.58 -19.22
CA PRO A 3 27.47 3.69 -19.23
C PRO A 3 26.19 4.52 -19.10
N SER A 4 25.20 4.17 -19.91
CA SER A 4 23.88 4.79 -19.85
C SER A 4 23.30 4.68 -18.43
N PRO A 5 22.72 5.75 -17.84
CA PRO A 5 22.14 5.71 -16.50
C PRO A 5 20.91 4.78 -16.36
N ASN A 6 20.52 4.11 -17.44
CA ASN A 6 19.36 3.22 -17.52
C ASN A 6 19.71 1.73 -17.64
N THR A 7 20.94 1.33 -17.28
CA THR A 7 21.24 -0.09 -17.18
C THR A 7 20.44 -0.66 -16.00
N PRO A 8 19.50 -1.59 -16.23
CA PRO A 8 18.76 -2.20 -15.12
C PRO A 8 19.75 -2.92 -14.24
N GLN A 9 19.87 -2.51 -12.99
CA GLN A 9 20.56 -3.32 -12.01
C GLN A 9 19.84 -4.66 -11.88
N PRO A 10 20.55 -5.78 -11.73
CA PRO A 10 19.96 -7.11 -11.63
C PRO A 10 19.31 -7.33 -10.27
N HIS A 11 18.35 -6.49 -9.92
CA HIS A 11 17.62 -6.56 -8.67
C HIS A 11 16.19 -6.93 -8.94
N ALA A 12 15.81 -8.01 -8.33
CA ALA A 12 14.51 -8.63 -8.26
C ALA A 12 14.10 -9.32 -9.56
N THR A 13 13.82 -10.55 -9.41
CA THR A 13 13.00 -11.40 -10.24
C THR A 13 11.73 -10.65 -10.69
N ASN A 14 11.87 -9.81 -11.70
CA ASN A 14 10.75 -9.38 -12.51
C ASN A 14 10.34 -10.63 -13.31
N PRO A 15 9.15 -11.17 -13.12
CA PRO A 15 8.69 -12.36 -13.85
C PRO A 15 8.61 -12.13 -15.36
N ASN A 16 8.78 -10.90 -15.84
CA ASN A 16 8.96 -10.54 -17.24
C ASN A 16 10.21 -9.66 -17.40
N PRO A 17 11.41 -10.21 -17.44
CA PRO A 17 12.60 -9.44 -17.74
C PRO A 17 12.47 -8.88 -19.17
N HIS A 18 12.41 -7.55 -19.27
CA HIS A 18 12.55 -6.92 -20.59
C HIS A 18 13.93 -7.26 -21.15
N PRO A 19 14.03 -7.66 -22.42
CA PRO A 19 15.30 -7.96 -23.02
C PRO A 19 16.25 -6.75 -22.90
N PRO A 20 17.54 -6.97 -22.63
CA PRO A 20 18.51 -5.90 -22.48
C PRO A 20 18.52 -5.03 -23.73
N GLY A 21 18.38 -3.70 -23.56
CA GLY A 21 18.47 -2.74 -24.65
C GLY A 21 17.15 -2.08 -25.09
N HIS A 22 16.01 -2.52 -24.63
CA HIS A 22 14.72 -1.85 -24.91
C HIS A 22 14.33 -0.94 -23.75
N GLY A 23 14.61 0.35 -23.87
CA GLY A 23 14.09 1.36 -22.96
C GLY A 23 12.56 1.44 -23.09
N VAL A 24 11.82 1.32 -21.98
CA VAL A 24 10.39 1.56 -21.97
C VAL A 24 10.17 3.07 -21.98
N TYR A 25 9.77 3.59 -23.11
CA TYR A 25 9.28 4.96 -23.21
C TYR A 25 7.82 5.00 -22.81
N GLY A 26 7.49 5.84 -21.83
CA GLY A 26 6.12 5.96 -21.38
C GLY A 26 5.94 7.09 -20.38
N TYR A 27 4.71 7.24 -19.97
CA TYR A 27 4.31 8.19 -18.96
C TYR A 27 3.63 7.46 -17.78
N LYS A 28 3.68 8.08 -16.62
CA LYS A 28 2.93 7.66 -15.44
C LYS A 28 1.87 8.71 -15.13
N SER A 29 0.67 8.24 -14.77
CA SER A 29 -0.38 9.07 -14.21
C SER A 29 -0.62 8.63 -12.78
N LEU A 30 -0.46 9.55 -11.85
CA LEU A 30 -0.85 9.39 -10.46
C LEU A 30 -2.15 10.17 -10.24
N ALA A 31 -3.05 9.63 -9.45
CA ALA A 31 -4.26 10.33 -9.04
C ALA A 31 -4.54 10.08 -7.57
N LEU A 32 -4.81 11.15 -6.84
CA LEU A 32 -5.43 11.08 -5.53
C LEU A 32 -6.95 11.07 -5.73
N ARG A 33 -7.59 10.00 -5.30
CA ARG A 33 -9.03 9.82 -5.44
C ARG A 33 -9.69 9.81 -4.07
N LEU A 34 -10.70 10.65 -3.92
CA LEU A 34 -11.63 10.54 -2.81
C LEU A 34 -12.55 9.35 -3.08
N MET A 35 -12.71 8.52 -2.07
CA MET A 35 -13.71 7.46 -2.06
C MET A 35 -14.64 7.68 -0.87
N ASP A 36 -15.92 7.82 -1.16
CA ASP A 36 -16.95 7.87 -0.14
C ASP A 36 -17.77 6.57 -0.18
N PRO A 37 -17.67 5.73 0.87
CA PRO A 37 -18.41 4.47 0.92
C PRO A 37 -19.92 4.64 1.10
N GLN A 38 -20.36 5.75 1.71
CA GLN A 38 -21.78 6.06 1.91
C GLN A 38 -22.46 6.34 0.56
N TYR A 39 -21.85 7.19 -0.25
CA TYR A 39 -22.37 7.55 -1.57
C TYR A 39 -21.92 6.60 -2.69
N ARG A 40 -21.11 5.58 -2.34
CA ARG A 40 -20.54 4.63 -3.32
C ARG A 40 -19.92 5.33 -4.53
N CYS A 41 -19.23 6.42 -4.27
CA CYS A 41 -18.58 7.21 -5.30
C CYS A 41 -17.08 7.27 -5.14
N SER A 42 -16.41 7.56 -6.25
CA SER A 42 -14.98 7.84 -6.27
C SER A 42 -14.72 8.93 -7.30
N VAL A 43 -14.07 10.00 -6.87
CA VAL A 43 -13.74 11.16 -7.70
C VAL A 43 -12.26 11.49 -7.61
N THR A 44 -11.67 11.97 -8.69
CA THR A 44 -10.29 12.45 -8.69
C THR A 44 -10.24 13.84 -8.07
N LEU A 45 -9.42 14.00 -7.02
CA LEU A 45 -9.17 15.29 -6.36
C LEU A 45 -7.98 16.00 -7.00
N LEU A 46 -6.87 15.30 -7.11
CA LEU A 46 -5.63 15.80 -7.70
C LEU A 46 -5.04 14.72 -8.58
N ASP A 47 -4.40 15.12 -9.65
CA ASP A 47 -3.66 14.24 -10.54
C ASP A 47 -2.28 14.81 -10.86
N ASP A 48 -1.33 13.95 -11.13
CA ASP A 48 -0.05 14.29 -11.71
C ASP A 48 0.30 13.35 -12.86
N PHE A 49 0.98 13.88 -13.84
CA PHE A 49 1.34 13.16 -15.03
C PHE A 49 2.77 13.51 -15.47
N GLY A 50 3.59 12.48 -15.59
CA GLY A 50 5.00 12.68 -15.91
C GLY A 50 5.64 11.48 -16.62
N PRO A 51 6.94 11.58 -16.95
CA PRO A 51 7.70 10.48 -17.53
C PRO A 51 7.65 9.22 -16.67
N ALA A 52 7.67 8.03 -17.28
CA ALA A 52 7.65 6.74 -16.58
C ALA A 52 8.83 6.53 -15.62
N THR A 53 9.92 7.30 -15.78
CA THR A 53 11.11 7.25 -14.92
C THR A 53 10.95 7.99 -13.59
N LEU A 54 9.87 8.77 -13.42
CA LEU A 54 9.66 9.54 -12.19
C LEU A 54 9.41 8.62 -10.98
N PRO A 55 10.00 8.92 -9.81
CA PRO A 55 9.78 8.19 -8.58
C PRO A 55 8.33 8.41 -8.08
N GLU A 56 7.53 7.38 -8.07
CA GLU A 56 6.10 7.46 -7.69
C GLU A 56 5.89 7.98 -6.26
N ALA A 57 6.75 7.59 -5.33
CA ALA A 57 6.64 8.00 -3.94
C ALA A 57 6.85 9.52 -3.74
N ASP A 58 7.76 10.12 -4.49
CA ASP A 58 8.03 11.57 -4.40
C ASP A 58 6.87 12.37 -4.99
N HIS A 59 6.31 11.93 -6.12
CA HIS A 59 5.13 12.54 -6.73
C HIS A 59 3.89 12.40 -5.85
N ALA A 60 3.66 11.21 -5.30
CA ALA A 60 2.57 10.99 -4.35
C ALA A 60 2.70 11.89 -3.11
N THR A 61 3.93 12.05 -2.60
CA THR A 61 4.20 12.96 -1.46
C THR A 61 3.86 14.40 -1.83
N ALA A 62 4.24 14.86 -3.01
CA ALA A 62 3.94 16.21 -3.49
C ALA A 62 2.42 16.45 -3.64
N LEU A 63 1.68 15.47 -4.18
CA LEU A 63 0.22 15.56 -4.27
C LEU A 63 -0.45 15.56 -2.89
N LEU A 64 0.00 14.71 -1.97
CA LEU A 64 -0.52 14.68 -0.60
C LEU A 64 -0.34 16.01 0.13
N LEU A 65 0.80 16.68 -0.06
CA LEU A 65 1.08 18.00 0.52
C LEU A 65 0.22 19.12 -0.08
N GLN A 66 -0.28 18.96 -1.30
CA GLN A 66 -1.18 19.94 -1.94
C GLN A 66 -2.63 19.84 -1.45
N LEU A 67 -3.04 18.68 -0.92
CA LEU A 67 -4.43 18.43 -0.50
C LEU A 67 -4.99 19.47 0.46
N PRO A 68 -4.32 19.84 1.58
CA PRO A 68 -4.87 20.82 2.52
C PRO A 68 -5.05 22.21 1.92
N THR A 69 -4.22 22.58 0.93
CA THR A 69 -4.34 23.87 0.25
C THR A 69 -5.46 23.86 -0.79
N ALA A 70 -5.59 22.75 -1.53
CA ALA A 70 -6.61 22.62 -2.57
C ALA A 70 -8.01 22.39 -1.98
N TYR A 71 -8.09 21.71 -0.84
CA TYR A 71 -9.34 21.29 -0.18
C TYR A 71 -9.23 21.49 1.33
N PRO A 72 -9.28 22.73 1.84
CA PRO A 72 -9.03 23.04 3.26
C PRO A 72 -10.05 22.42 4.21
N ASP A 73 -11.28 22.21 3.75
CA ASP A 73 -12.36 21.62 4.56
C ASP A 73 -12.44 20.09 4.45
N LEU A 74 -11.50 19.46 3.72
CA LEU A 74 -11.52 18.01 3.54
C LEU A 74 -10.88 17.31 4.73
N HIS A 75 -11.67 16.53 5.45
CA HIS A 75 -11.19 15.64 6.50
C HIS A 75 -11.08 14.22 5.99
N LEU A 76 -9.88 13.66 6.03
CA LEU A 76 -9.59 12.31 5.57
C LEU A 76 -9.56 11.33 6.74
N ASP A 77 -10.34 10.27 6.66
CA ASP A 77 -10.26 9.17 7.63
C ASP A 77 -9.02 8.29 7.39
N ALA A 78 -8.71 8.02 6.14
CA ALA A 78 -7.58 7.18 5.78
C ALA A 78 -7.05 7.51 4.37
N VAL A 79 -5.77 7.26 4.16
CA VAL A 79 -5.15 7.21 2.83
C VAL A 79 -4.76 5.77 2.53
N VAL A 80 -5.23 5.27 1.39
CA VAL A 80 -4.99 3.90 0.92
C VAL A 80 -4.08 3.93 -0.29
N GLY A 81 -3.08 3.08 -0.31
CA GLY A 81 -2.15 2.94 -1.44
C GLY A 81 -1.52 1.54 -1.50
N ASP A 82 -0.93 1.23 -2.63
CA ASP A 82 -0.19 -0.01 -2.79
C ASP A 82 1.23 0.06 -2.16
N ALA A 83 1.97 -1.03 -2.28
CA ALA A 83 3.31 -1.14 -1.73
C ALA A 83 4.33 -0.16 -2.35
N ALA A 84 4.07 0.41 -3.54
CA ALA A 84 4.95 1.39 -4.17
C ALA A 84 5.05 2.69 -3.36
N TYR A 85 4.02 3.00 -2.56
CA TYR A 85 3.98 4.19 -1.68
C TYR A 85 4.43 3.89 -0.24
N GLY A 86 4.88 2.68 0.05
CA GLY A 86 5.32 2.25 1.38
C GLY A 86 6.70 2.78 1.78
N TYR A 87 7.00 4.06 1.52
CA TYR A 87 8.20 4.76 1.94
C TYR A 87 7.93 5.69 3.11
N ASP A 88 8.98 6.06 3.80
CA ASP A 88 8.93 6.93 4.98
C ASP A 88 8.21 8.27 4.69
N ARG A 89 8.61 8.96 3.62
CA ARG A 89 8.07 10.29 3.26
C ARG A 89 6.55 10.32 3.08
N PRO A 90 5.94 9.49 2.20
CA PRO A 90 4.48 9.45 2.09
C PRO A 90 3.79 9.10 3.41
N LEU A 91 4.33 8.13 4.15
CA LEU A 91 3.76 7.70 5.43
C LEU A 91 3.79 8.82 6.48
N HIS A 92 4.88 9.58 6.53
CA HIS A 92 5.03 10.73 7.41
C HIS A 92 4.01 11.83 7.10
N VAL A 93 3.83 12.17 5.81
CA VAL A 93 2.86 13.18 5.38
C VAL A 93 1.43 12.75 5.73
N ILE A 94 1.07 11.50 5.46
CA ILE A 94 -0.28 10.99 5.77
C ILE A 94 -0.57 11.10 7.26
N TYR A 95 0.38 10.72 8.11
CA TYR A 95 0.17 10.69 9.55
C TYR A 95 0.27 12.06 10.20
N HIS A 96 1.32 12.83 9.92
CA HIS A 96 1.63 14.07 10.64
C HIS A 96 1.03 15.32 10.00
N HIS A 97 0.80 15.34 8.68
CA HIS A 97 0.24 16.52 8.00
C HIS A 97 -1.24 16.36 7.69
N LEU A 98 -1.67 15.17 7.28
CA LEU A 98 -3.08 14.93 6.95
C LEU A 98 -3.88 14.35 8.12
N HIS A 99 -3.22 13.97 9.21
CA HIS A 99 -3.82 13.32 10.37
C HIS A 99 -4.72 12.13 10.02
N ALA A 100 -4.40 11.45 8.92
CA ALA A 100 -5.14 10.33 8.39
C ALA A 100 -4.47 8.98 8.69
N ARG A 101 -5.25 7.91 8.72
CA ARG A 101 -4.72 6.55 8.90
C ARG A 101 -3.94 6.10 7.66
N ARG A 102 -2.82 5.43 7.89
CA ARG A 102 -1.95 4.89 6.83
C ARG A 102 -2.37 3.47 6.47
N LEU A 103 -3.09 3.29 5.38
CA LEU A 103 -3.48 1.98 4.85
C LEU A 103 -2.67 1.64 3.58
N ILE A 104 -1.39 1.79 3.66
CA ILE A 104 -0.47 1.50 2.56
C ILE A 104 0.01 0.05 2.70
N ASP A 105 -0.03 -0.72 1.60
CA ASP A 105 0.47 -2.09 1.58
C ASP A 105 1.97 -2.14 1.90
N GLN A 106 2.43 -3.25 2.48
CA GLN A 106 3.84 -3.39 2.81
C GLN A 106 4.66 -3.79 1.59
N ARG A 107 5.77 -3.09 1.40
CA ARG A 107 6.77 -3.52 0.43
C ARG A 107 7.43 -4.81 0.91
N ALA A 108 7.68 -5.73 -0.02
CA ALA A 108 8.70 -6.71 0.18
C ALA A 108 10.06 -5.98 0.29
N HIS A 109 10.87 -6.30 1.28
CA HIS A 109 12.20 -5.74 1.35
C HIS A 109 13.02 -6.21 0.15
N ALA A 110 13.48 -5.25 -0.64
CA ALA A 110 14.36 -5.53 -1.78
C ALA A 110 15.80 -5.84 -1.36
N CYS A 111 16.12 -5.61 -0.09
CA CYS A 111 17.45 -5.87 0.44
C CYS A 111 17.63 -7.35 0.77
N ASP A 112 18.89 -7.78 0.75
CA ASP A 112 19.29 -9.09 1.18
C ASP A 112 18.73 -9.39 2.58
N ARG A 113 17.92 -10.45 2.68
CA ARG A 113 17.26 -10.86 3.91
C ARG A 113 18.26 -11.16 5.02
N GLU A 114 19.43 -11.68 4.66
CA GLU A 114 20.51 -11.98 5.60
C GLU A 114 21.12 -10.70 6.17
N GLN A 115 21.36 -9.67 5.35
CA GLN A 115 21.92 -8.40 5.81
C GLN A 115 20.98 -7.68 6.78
N LEU A 116 19.69 -7.71 6.54
CA LEU A 116 18.71 -7.10 7.42
C LEU A 116 18.37 -7.95 8.62
N GLY A 117 18.75 -9.23 8.63
CA GLY A 117 18.47 -10.16 9.70
C GLY A 117 16.98 -10.28 10.03
N TRP A 118 16.12 -10.16 9.04
CA TRP A 118 14.66 -10.18 9.22
C TRP A 118 14.19 -11.51 9.79
N VAL A 119 14.68 -12.62 9.21
CA VAL A 119 14.37 -13.96 9.68
C VAL A 119 14.94 -14.19 11.09
N HIS A 120 16.17 -13.75 11.33
CA HIS A 120 16.83 -13.86 12.65
C HIS A 120 16.16 -13.00 13.72
N ARG A 121 15.43 -11.96 13.32
CA ARG A 121 14.66 -11.10 14.24
C ARG A 121 13.22 -11.55 14.42
N GLY A 122 12.78 -12.61 13.75
CA GLY A 122 11.40 -13.11 13.79
C GLY A 122 10.44 -12.29 12.97
N TYR A 123 10.84 -11.91 11.75
CA TYR A 123 9.99 -11.21 10.77
C TYR A 123 10.08 -11.90 9.42
N ASP A 124 8.99 -11.83 8.63
CA ASP A 124 9.00 -12.26 7.24
C ASP A 124 9.61 -11.19 6.31
N ASP A 125 9.68 -11.50 5.01
CA ASP A 125 10.22 -10.62 3.97
C ASP A 125 9.48 -9.28 3.82
N ARG A 126 8.30 -9.16 4.39
CA ARG A 126 7.50 -7.93 4.43
C ARG A 126 7.51 -7.25 5.80
N GLY A 127 8.35 -7.69 6.73
CA GLY A 127 8.46 -7.13 8.06
C GLY A 127 7.30 -7.45 9.00
N ARG A 128 6.50 -8.47 8.68
CA ARG A 128 5.44 -8.96 9.57
C ARG A 128 6.02 -9.91 10.58
N PRO A 129 5.63 -9.81 11.87
CA PRO A 129 6.15 -10.70 12.89
C PRO A 129 5.85 -12.16 12.57
N VAL A 130 6.82 -13.00 12.83
CA VAL A 130 6.69 -14.46 12.83
C VAL A 130 7.15 -15.01 14.16
N CYS A 131 6.59 -16.12 14.59
CA CYS A 131 6.98 -16.80 15.82
C CYS A 131 8.29 -17.58 15.62
N ALA A 132 8.80 -18.18 16.67
CA ALA A 132 10.00 -19.01 16.65
C ALA A 132 9.94 -20.17 15.64
N PHE A 133 8.75 -20.58 15.23
CA PHE A 133 8.53 -21.62 14.22
C PHE A 133 8.16 -21.06 12.83
N GLY A 134 8.33 -19.77 12.59
CA GLY A 134 8.11 -19.15 11.29
C GLY A 134 6.63 -18.90 10.91
N TYR A 135 5.67 -19.09 11.81
CA TYR A 135 4.26 -18.77 11.56
C TYR A 135 3.99 -17.28 11.79
N ARG A 136 3.21 -16.67 10.88
CA ARG A 136 2.85 -15.25 10.97
C ARG A 136 1.93 -14.95 12.14
N PHE A 137 2.19 -13.86 12.80
CA PHE A 137 1.27 -13.27 13.76
C PHE A 137 0.10 -12.60 13.04
N THR A 138 -1.01 -12.53 13.74
CA THR A 138 -2.22 -11.82 13.30
C THR A 138 -2.19 -10.39 13.82
N ALA A 139 -2.54 -9.43 12.98
CA ALA A 139 -2.61 -8.03 13.35
C ALA A 139 -3.73 -7.77 14.38
N ASN A 140 -3.42 -7.04 15.44
CA ASN A 140 -4.31 -6.72 16.57
C ASN A 140 -4.43 -5.21 16.84
N GLY A 141 -4.27 -4.38 15.83
CA GLY A 141 -4.43 -2.94 15.94
C GLY A 141 -3.11 -2.17 16.06
N PHE A 142 -3.24 -0.90 16.39
CA PHE A 142 -2.15 0.06 16.49
C PHE A 142 -2.26 0.90 17.77
N ASP A 143 -1.13 1.16 18.41
CA ASP A 143 -0.98 2.02 19.57
C ASP A 143 -0.41 3.37 19.09
N ALA A 144 -1.27 4.35 18.88
CA ALA A 144 -0.88 5.65 18.34
C ALA A 144 0.04 6.43 19.30
N ALA A 145 -0.16 6.30 20.62
CA ALA A 145 0.66 7.01 21.60
C ALA A 145 2.12 6.52 21.60
N ARG A 146 2.33 5.25 21.28
CA ARG A 146 3.65 4.62 21.26
C ARG A 146 4.16 4.29 19.86
N GLN A 147 3.44 4.70 18.82
CA GLN A 147 3.78 4.47 17.41
C GLN A 147 4.18 3.01 17.12
N ARG A 148 3.32 2.05 17.54
CA ARG A 148 3.58 0.63 17.38
C ARG A 148 2.35 -0.17 17.00
N SER A 149 2.52 -1.14 16.12
CA SER A 149 1.50 -2.13 15.82
C SER A 149 1.48 -3.26 16.85
N LYS A 150 0.30 -3.78 17.11
CA LYS A 150 0.06 -4.90 18.02
C LYS A 150 -0.25 -6.15 17.22
N TRP A 151 0.30 -7.27 17.63
CA TRP A 151 0.18 -8.54 16.95
C TRP A 151 -0.01 -9.67 17.97
N PHE A 152 -0.69 -10.74 17.57
CA PHE A 152 -0.82 -11.94 18.38
C PHE A 152 -0.62 -13.19 17.53
N CYS A 153 -0.09 -14.23 18.15
CA CYS A 153 0.18 -15.51 17.51
C CYS A 153 -1.11 -16.21 17.07
N GLY A 154 -2.17 -16.18 17.92
CA GLY A 154 -3.43 -16.85 17.64
C GLY A 154 -3.31 -18.36 17.49
N GLN A 155 -2.23 -18.95 18.00
CA GLN A 155 -1.95 -20.41 17.97
C GLN A 155 -2.11 -21.00 16.55
N VAL A 156 -1.68 -20.23 15.52
CA VAL A 156 -1.84 -20.62 14.12
C VAL A 156 -1.15 -21.95 13.81
N CYS A 157 -0.03 -22.24 14.46
CA CYS A 157 0.71 -23.48 14.28
C CYS A 157 -0.08 -24.76 14.68
N LEU A 158 -1.09 -24.61 15.52
CA LEU A 158 -1.94 -25.75 15.96
C LEU A 158 -3.09 -26.07 14.98
N ARG A 159 -3.27 -25.26 13.95
CA ARG A 159 -4.32 -25.48 12.95
C ARG A 159 -3.88 -26.51 11.91
N PRO A 160 -4.69 -27.50 11.54
CA PRO A 160 -4.30 -28.59 10.65
C PRO A 160 -3.75 -28.15 9.29
N ASP A 161 -4.29 -27.07 8.73
CA ASP A 161 -3.95 -26.58 7.38
C ASP A 161 -2.95 -25.43 7.40
N SER A 162 -2.40 -25.08 8.57
CA SER A 162 -1.48 -23.94 8.66
C SER A 162 -0.10 -24.32 8.14
N ARG A 163 0.50 -23.36 7.41
CA ARG A 163 1.86 -23.48 6.91
C ARG A 163 2.72 -22.34 7.43
N PRO A 164 3.99 -22.60 7.75
CA PRO A 164 4.90 -21.53 8.14
C PRO A 164 5.06 -20.54 6.97
N ALA A 165 5.15 -19.27 7.30
CA ALA A 165 5.45 -18.22 6.33
C ALA A 165 6.92 -18.18 5.97
N VAL A 166 7.76 -18.62 6.92
CA VAL A 166 9.21 -18.77 6.78
C VAL A 166 9.54 -20.18 7.26
N THR A 167 10.07 -21.00 6.37
CA THR A 167 10.57 -22.32 6.74
C THR A 167 11.97 -22.18 7.33
N LEU A 168 12.12 -22.60 8.56
CA LEU A 168 13.39 -22.56 9.27
C LEU A 168 14.09 -23.92 9.15
N PRO A 169 15.40 -23.97 8.85
CA PRO A 169 16.11 -25.21 8.55
C PRO A 169 16.16 -26.18 9.73
N ASP A 170 16.16 -25.66 10.95
CA ASP A 170 16.31 -26.44 12.17
C ASP A 170 14.98 -26.77 12.87
N VAL A 171 13.86 -26.53 12.23
CA VAL A 171 12.53 -26.74 12.79
C VAL A 171 11.81 -27.89 12.10
N VAL A 172 11.36 -28.86 12.91
CA VAL A 172 10.49 -29.94 12.47
C VAL A 172 9.04 -29.44 12.36
N TYR A 173 8.38 -29.69 11.25
CA TYR A 173 7.01 -29.25 11.00
C TYR A 173 6.02 -30.43 10.92
N PRO A 174 4.83 -30.36 11.51
CA PRO A 174 4.41 -29.29 12.44
C PRO A 174 5.22 -29.34 13.75
N PRO A 175 5.42 -28.18 14.42
CA PRO A 175 6.18 -28.15 15.66
C PRO A 175 5.43 -28.94 16.74
N PRO A 176 6.08 -29.86 17.45
CA PRO A 176 5.42 -30.74 18.41
C PRO A 176 4.87 -30.00 19.63
N GLU A 177 5.59 -28.98 20.07
CA GLU A 177 5.22 -28.14 21.21
C GLU A 177 5.71 -26.72 21.01
N CYS A 178 4.94 -25.75 21.48
CA CYS A 178 5.33 -24.35 21.45
C CYS A 178 5.46 -23.81 22.89
N PRO A 179 6.68 -23.51 23.36
CA PRO A 179 6.90 -23.06 24.73
C PRO A 179 6.17 -21.75 25.06
N PHE A 180 5.83 -20.96 24.03
CA PHE A 180 5.06 -19.72 24.22
C PHE A 180 3.56 -19.95 24.34
N CYS A 181 3.04 -21.10 23.91
CA CYS A 181 1.62 -21.41 24.05
C CYS A 181 1.24 -21.89 25.45
N GLU A 182 2.17 -22.46 26.20
CA GLU A 182 1.92 -22.91 27.57
C GLU A 182 1.84 -21.75 28.57
N THR A 183 2.60 -20.70 28.33
CA THR A 183 2.69 -19.54 29.23
C THR A 183 1.83 -18.36 28.78
N ALA A 184 1.31 -18.39 27.56
CA ALA A 184 0.59 -17.27 26.98
C ALA A 184 -0.91 -17.31 27.33
N LEU A 185 -1.51 -16.12 27.39
CA LEU A 185 -2.94 -15.94 27.54
C LEU A 185 -3.69 -16.65 26.40
N ALA A 186 -4.15 -17.87 26.66
CA ALA A 186 -5.02 -18.54 25.71
C ALA A 186 -6.33 -17.74 25.53
N PRO A 187 -6.84 -17.56 24.29
CA PRO A 187 -6.47 -18.23 23.03
C PRO A 187 -5.49 -17.42 22.15
N TYR A 188 -4.89 -16.36 22.66
CA TYR A 188 -4.13 -15.39 21.85
C TYR A 188 -2.69 -15.81 21.57
N GLY A 189 -2.14 -16.71 22.37
CA GLY A 189 -0.74 -17.09 22.28
C GLY A 189 0.20 -15.91 22.60
N GLU A 190 1.38 -15.89 22.00
CA GLU A 190 2.36 -14.83 22.17
C GLU A 190 1.82 -13.49 21.62
N LEU A 191 2.02 -12.43 22.40
CA LEU A 191 1.72 -11.06 21.99
C LEU A 191 3.02 -10.34 21.62
N ARG A 192 3.01 -9.61 20.50
CA ARG A 192 4.17 -8.83 20.05
C ARG A 192 3.78 -7.41 19.66
N ASN A 193 4.54 -6.45 20.15
CA ASN A 193 4.42 -5.05 19.74
C ASN A 193 5.59 -4.72 18.80
N VAL A 194 5.29 -4.07 17.68
CA VAL A 194 6.26 -3.76 16.64
C VAL A 194 6.31 -2.25 16.43
N GLY A 195 7.42 -1.63 16.80
CA GLY A 195 7.68 -0.20 16.59
C GLY A 195 8.19 0.11 15.17
N GLU A 196 8.41 1.39 14.87
CA GLU A 196 8.82 1.85 13.53
C GLU A 196 10.24 1.44 13.15
N THR A 197 11.10 1.29 14.14
CA THR A 197 12.49 0.91 13.92
C THR A 197 12.83 -0.40 14.62
N PHE A 198 13.80 -1.11 14.08
CA PHE A 198 14.50 -2.16 14.78
C PHE A 198 15.45 -1.56 15.84
N PRO A 199 15.93 -2.36 16.81
CA PRO A 199 16.89 -1.87 17.82
C PRO A 199 18.18 -1.28 17.24
N ASP A 200 18.57 -1.68 16.04
CA ASP A 200 19.73 -1.17 15.32
C ASP A 200 19.45 0.11 14.50
N GLY A 201 18.24 0.68 14.62
CA GLY A 201 17.84 1.88 13.92
C GLY A 201 17.31 1.65 12.49
N THR A 202 17.32 0.42 11.98
CA THR A 202 16.75 0.11 10.65
C THR A 202 15.26 0.34 10.65
N LEU A 203 14.75 1.01 9.62
CA LEU A 203 13.34 1.35 9.48
C LEU A 203 12.47 0.10 9.21
N ARG A 204 11.38 -0.02 9.94
CA ARG A 204 10.44 -1.14 9.85
C ARG A 204 9.13 -0.78 9.14
N LEU A 205 8.85 0.49 8.96
CA LEU A 205 7.63 1.02 8.31
C LEU A 205 6.34 0.45 8.93
N VAL A 206 6.11 0.80 10.18
CA VAL A 206 4.88 0.45 10.91
C VAL A 206 3.71 1.25 10.37
N ARG A 207 2.53 0.62 10.35
CA ARG A 207 1.28 1.25 9.97
C ARG A 207 0.29 1.20 11.11
N ASP A 208 -0.45 2.29 11.29
CA ASP A 208 -1.56 2.38 12.24
C ASP A 208 -2.74 1.48 11.88
N ALA A 209 -2.84 1.07 10.62
CA ALA A 209 -3.71 -0.01 10.17
C ALA A 209 -2.88 -1.13 9.54
N PRO A 210 -2.38 -2.07 10.33
CA PRO A 210 -1.51 -3.14 9.85
C PRO A 210 -2.17 -3.99 8.77
N VAL A 211 -1.40 -4.40 7.77
CA VAL A 211 -1.85 -5.25 6.66
C VAL A 211 -2.51 -6.52 7.19
N GLY A 212 -3.74 -6.79 6.74
CA GLY A 212 -4.52 -7.94 7.16
C GLY A 212 -5.32 -7.73 8.45
N GLY A 213 -5.18 -6.59 9.13
CA GLY A 213 -6.02 -6.22 10.28
C GLY A 213 -7.46 -5.88 9.87
N ALA A 214 -8.35 -5.78 10.87
CA ALA A 214 -9.78 -5.52 10.61
C ALA A 214 -10.00 -4.19 9.87
N VAL A 215 -9.35 -3.12 10.30
CA VAL A 215 -9.44 -1.80 9.66
C VAL A 215 -8.93 -1.88 8.22
N TRP A 216 -7.77 -2.51 8.00
CA TRP A 216 -7.20 -2.67 6.66
C TRP A 216 -8.15 -3.43 5.73
N LYS A 217 -8.76 -4.53 6.19
CA LYS A 217 -9.73 -5.31 5.41
C LYS A 217 -11.00 -4.55 5.08
N ALA A 218 -11.41 -3.62 5.93
CA ALA A 218 -12.60 -2.81 5.70
C ALA A 218 -12.40 -1.77 4.59
N TYR A 219 -11.23 -1.17 4.48
CA TYR A 219 -10.96 -0.05 3.56
C TYR A 219 -10.21 -0.46 2.29
N TYR A 220 -9.15 -1.24 2.41
CA TYR A 220 -8.18 -1.48 1.34
C TYR A 220 -8.78 -2.07 0.07
N PRO A 221 -9.63 -3.15 0.12
CA PRO A 221 -10.19 -3.73 -1.09
C PRO A 221 -11.09 -2.76 -1.85
N ARG A 222 -11.86 -1.94 -1.13
CA ARG A 222 -12.77 -0.96 -1.74
C ARG A 222 -12.01 0.15 -2.46
N ALA A 223 -10.99 0.70 -1.80
CA ALA A 223 -10.16 1.74 -2.38
C ALA A 223 -9.36 1.21 -3.59
N ARG A 224 -8.85 0.00 -3.53
CA ARG A 224 -8.19 -0.64 -4.66
C ARG A 224 -9.14 -0.77 -5.86
N ASN A 225 -10.36 -1.25 -5.64
CA ASN A 225 -11.38 -1.35 -6.69
C ASN A 225 -11.70 0.02 -7.32
N ALA A 226 -11.70 1.11 -6.55
CA ALA A 226 -11.92 2.45 -7.07
C ALA A 226 -10.79 2.92 -8.01
N VAL A 227 -9.54 2.58 -7.70
CA VAL A 227 -8.39 2.86 -8.59
C VAL A 227 -8.44 1.98 -9.84
N GLU A 228 -8.80 0.71 -9.69
CA GLU A 228 -8.94 -0.21 -10.83
C GLU A 228 -10.09 0.23 -11.77
N ALA A 229 -11.18 0.76 -11.22
CA ALA A 229 -12.27 1.34 -12.01
C ALA A 229 -11.79 2.52 -12.86
N ARG A 230 -10.99 3.45 -12.31
CA ARG A 230 -10.36 4.52 -13.09
C ARG A 230 -9.48 3.95 -14.22
N ASN A 231 -8.65 2.98 -13.91
CA ASN A 231 -7.79 2.35 -14.90
C ASN A 231 -8.60 1.68 -16.02
N ALA A 232 -9.78 1.12 -15.71
CA ALA A 232 -10.70 0.57 -16.69
C ALA A 232 -11.33 1.65 -17.59
N VAL A 233 -11.65 2.84 -17.05
CA VAL A 233 -12.06 3.99 -17.84
C VAL A 233 -10.97 4.38 -18.84
N PHE A 234 -9.75 4.56 -18.38
CA PHE A 234 -8.60 4.87 -19.24
C PHE A 234 -8.39 3.80 -20.33
N GLN A 235 -8.55 2.53 -19.99
CA GLN A 235 -8.44 1.45 -20.96
C GLN A 235 -9.55 1.51 -22.01
N ARG A 236 -10.78 1.77 -21.59
CA ARG A 236 -11.96 1.89 -22.51
C ARG A 236 -11.77 3.02 -23.51
N TRP A 237 -11.13 4.11 -23.09
CA TRP A 237 -10.85 5.26 -23.95
C TRP A 237 -9.54 5.13 -24.74
N GLY A 238 -8.90 3.97 -24.70
CA GLY A 238 -7.66 3.70 -25.43
C GLY A 238 -6.40 4.38 -24.86
N LEU A 239 -6.48 4.98 -23.67
CA LEU A 239 -5.43 5.81 -23.08
C LEU A 239 -4.27 5.00 -22.47
N LYS A 240 -4.31 3.68 -22.52
CA LYS A 240 -3.11 2.85 -22.25
C LYS A 240 -2.01 3.05 -23.29
N ARG A 241 -2.38 3.47 -24.50
CA ARG A 241 -1.48 3.88 -25.57
C ARG A 241 -1.82 5.31 -25.94
N LEU A 242 -1.11 6.24 -25.34
CA LEU A 242 -1.38 7.65 -25.54
C LEU A 242 -1.15 8.04 -27.01
N PRO A 243 -2.13 8.75 -27.63
CA PRO A 243 -2.14 8.97 -29.08
C PRO A 243 -1.21 10.11 -29.51
N TYR A 244 -0.69 10.90 -28.57
CA TYR A 244 0.08 12.09 -28.88
C TYR A 244 1.56 11.95 -28.50
N TYR A 245 2.41 12.64 -29.24
CA TYR A 245 3.77 12.87 -28.83
C TYR A 245 3.85 14.10 -27.91
N GLY A 246 4.69 13.99 -26.88
CA GLY A 246 4.96 15.06 -25.95
C GLY A 246 4.10 15.07 -24.68
N LEU A 247 4.72 15.49 -23.60
CA LEU A 247 4.16 15.51 -22.26
C LEU A 247 2.90 16.40 -22.14
N PRO A 248 2.90 17.67 -22.62
CA PRO A 248 1.77 18.58 -22.36
C PRO A 248 0.44 18.10 -22.93
N ARG A 249 0.43 17.56 -24.15
CA ARG A 249 -0.80 17.07 -24.79
C ARG A 249 -1.36 15.85 -24.10
N ASN A 250 -0.51 14.91 -23.74
CA ASN A 250 -0.93 13.70 -23.03
C ASN A 250 -1.38 14.03 -21.60
N ARG A 251 -0.73 14.97 -20.92
CA ARG A 251 -1.16 15.47 -19.60
C ARG A 251 -2.56 16.09 -19.68
N ALA A 252 -2.82 16.94 -20.66
CA ALA A 252 -4.14 17.55 -20.87
C ALA A 252 -5.21 16.49 -21.15
N LEU A 253 -4.91 15.48 -21.95
CA LEU A 253 -5.85 14.39 -22.24
C LEU A 253 -6.19 13.57 -21.00
N VAL A 254 -5.19 13.25 -20.15
CA VAL A 254 -5.39 12.54 -18.89
C VAL A 254 -6.25 13.37 -17.94
N ALA A 255 -5.92 14.66 -17.75
CA ALA A 255 -6.69 15.56 -16.90
C ALA A 255 -8.16 15.72 -17.36
N LEU A 256 -8.39 15.85 -18.67
CA LEU A 256 -9.76 15.88 -19.25
C LEU A 256 -10.53 14.58 -18.98
N THR A 257 -9.85 13.43 -19.04
CA THR A 257 -10.50 12.13 -18.77
C THR A 257 -10.87 11.99 -17.30
N ASP A 258 -10.00 12.40 -16.37
CA ASP A 258 -10.29 12.43 -14.94
C ASP A 258 -11.41 13.41 -14.60
N THR A 259 -11.43 14.58 -15.25
CA THR A 259 -12.52 15.55 -15.10
C THR A 259 -13.85 14.97 -15.60
N TRP A 260 -13.86 14.30 -16.73
CA TRP A 260 -15.06 13.66 -17.27
C TRP A 260 -15.58 12.55 -16.36
N ASP A 261 -14.72 11.68 -15.85
CA ASP A 261 -15.09 10.62 -14.89
C ASP A 261 -15.70 11.22 -13.62
N THR A 262 -15.10 12.29 -13.11
CA THR A 262 -15.59 13.02 -11.94
C THR A 262 -16.96 13.65 -12.20
N LEU A 263 -17.14 14.38 -13.31
CA LEU A 263 -18.42 15.00 -13.68
C LEU A 263 -19.52 13.96 -13.87
N THR A 264 -19.23 12.84 -14.51
CA THR A 264 -20.17 11.74 -14.70
C THR A 264 -20.64 11.18 -13.35
N THR A 265 -19.72 11.04 -12.40
CA THR A 265 -20.04 10.61 -11.03
C THR A 265 -20.92 11.62 -10.31
N LEU A 266 -20.60 12.92 -10.39
CA LEU A 266 -21.39 13.99 -9.76
C LEU A 266 -22.81 14.07 -10.36
N VAL A 267 -22.97 13.99 -11.67
CA VAL A 267 -24.28 13.97 -12.33
C VAL A 267 -25.13 12.78 -11.85
N ARG A 268 -24.52 11.61 -11.68
CA ARG A 268 -25.22 10.45 -11.13
C ARG A 268 -25.72 10.73 -9.71
N LEU A 269 -24.84 11.26 -8.84
CA LEU A 269 -25.20 11.58 -7.45
C LEU A 269 -26.32 12.65 -7.37
N CYS A 270 -26.27 13.68 -8.20
CA CYS A 270 -27.34 14.69 -8.25
C CYS A 270 -28.69 14.08 -8.66
N ARG A 271 -28.68 13.18 -9.63
CA ARG A 271 -29.90 12.46 -10.06
C ARG A 271 -30.46 11.57 -8.96
N GLU A 272 -29.61 10.82 -8.27
CA GLU A 272 -29.99 9.97 -7.14
C GLU A 272 -30.57 10.81 -5.99
N ALA A 273 -29.94 11.94 -5.66
CA ALA A 273 -30.43 12.86 -4.64
C ALA A 273 -31.80 13.46 -5.02
N SER A 274 -31.98 13.91 -6.26
CA SER A 274 -33.25 14.44 -6.75
C SER A 274 -34.38 13.40 -6.74
N ALA A 275 -34.07 12.16 -7.04
CA ALA A 275 -35.04 11.06 -6.98
C ALA A 275 -35.45 10.74 -5.52
N ALA A 276 -34.55 10.89 -4.57
CA ALA A 276 -34.82 10.66 -3.15
C ALA A 276 -35.66 11.77 -2.50
N THR A 277 -35.59 13.00 -3.03
CA THR A 277 -36.35 14.16 -2.50
C THR A 277 -37.71 14.35 -3.21
N GLY A 278 -37.96 13.69 -4.33
CA GLY A 278 -39.17 13.78 -5.13
C GLY A 278 -40.30 12.81 -4.75
N ASN A 279 -40.14 12.08 -3.64
CA ASN A 279 -41.15 11.31 -2.93
C ASN A 279 -41.49 12.02 -1.62
#